data_5cae4165ea3d4bdb6faa63da504f2b5e
#
_entry.id   5cae4165ea3d4bdb6faa63da504f2b5e
#
_cell.length_a   1.000
_cell.length_b   1.000
_cell.length_c   1.000
_cell.angle_alpha   90.00
_cell.angle_beta   90.00
_cell.angle_gamma   90.00
#
_symmetry.space_group_name_H-M   'P 1'
#
loop_
_entity.id
_entity.type
_entity.pdbx_description
1 polymer ?
#
loop_
_entity_poly.entity_id
_entity_poly.type
_entity_poly.pdbx_seq_one_letter_code
_entity_poly.pdbx_strand_id
1 'polypeptide(L)'
;MVFITETSAYFVTNQCLFGAYPTQHQIQQLEEWGVNIIVNLTKNDEKKIRPYLTGAKVIQFSIPDRKVPEDVREFCALVIHLTREIRNGKKIYVHCKGGHGRAGLLVAAILCYLHKITPKESFIRTSEYHATRPVHSTKPRKNEFWKTKGSPQTQEQREFVRSLFQPYKISKDSPFTERGKWLSRTYDSFLMNTNLGPIEGPNGEELEEYRDSLIEDMVFF
;
A
#
# COMPACT_ATOMS: atom_id res chain seq x y z
N MET A 1 12.28 -0.11 19.69
CA MET A 1 11.84 0.35 18.36
C MET A 1 11.73 1.86 18.41
N VAL A 2 12.44 2.58 17.54
CA VAL A 2 12.35 4.05 17.47
C VAL A 2 11.14 4.42 16.63
N PHE A 3 10.22 5.21 17.19
CA PHE A 3 9.07 5.74 16.45
C PHE A 3 9.46 7.09 15.84
N ILE A 4 9.23 7.23 14.54
CA ILE A 4 9.48 8.50 13.84
C ILE A 4 8.39 9.51 14.17
N THR A 5 7.12 9.07 14.18
CA THR A 5 6.00 9.83 14.74
C THR A 5 5.12 8.93 15.60
N GLU A 6 4.48 9.47 16.63
CA GLU A 6 3.63 8.70 17.54
C GLU A 6 2.38 8.09 16.87
N THR A 7 1.95 8.66 15.75
CA THR A 7 0.74 8.25 15.01
C THR A 7 1.03 7.38 13.81
N SER A 8 2.26 6.89 13.66
CA SER A 8 2.68 6.03 12.53
C SER A 8 3.23 4.68 12.96
N ALA A 9 3.23 3.75 12.03
CA ALA A 9 3.88 2.44 12.16
C ALA A 9 4.65 2.08 10.90
N TYR A 10 5.71 1.31 11.04
CA TYR A 10 6.42 0.72 9.91
C TYR A 10 5.58 -0.39 9.28
N PHE A 11 5.58 -0.46 7.94
CA PHE A 11 5.10 -1.61 7.17
C PHE A 11 6.21 -2.23 6.29
N VAL A 12 7.29 -1.48 6.06
CA VAL A 12 8.59 -1.99 5.65
C VAL A 12 9.61 -1.43 6.63
N THR A 13 10.34 -2.31 7.30
CA THR A 13 11.23 -1.94 8.42
C THR A 13 12.27 -0.91 7.98
N ASN A 14 12.40 0.17 8.74
CA ASN A 14 13.30 1.30 8.52
C ASN A 14 13.13 2.06 7.20
N GLN A 15 12.09 1.76 6.41
CA GLN A 15 11.92 2.34 5.08
C GLN A 15 10.54 2.94 4.85
N CYS A 16 9.45 2.26 5.23
CA CYS A 16 8.11 2.73 4.91
C CYS A 16 7.22 2.79 6.13
N LEU A 17 6.52 3.92 6.27
CA LEU A 17 5.59 4.21 7.36
C LEU A 17 4.18 4.46 6.83
N PHE A 18 3.19 4.15 7.65
CA PHE A 18 1.83 4.61 7.41
C PHE A 18 1.18 5.13 8.69
N GLY A 19 0.31 6.13 8.55
CA GLY A 19 -0.19 6.80 9.74
C GLY A 19 -1.36 7.74 9.52
N ALA A 20 -1.60 8.54 10.57
CA ALA A 20 -2.56 9.63 10.56
C ALA A 20 -2.06 10.82 9.73
N TYR A 21 -2.95 11.76 9.43
CA TYR A 21 -2.59 13.04 8.82
C TYR A 21 -1.57 13.76 9.71
N PRO A 22 -0.38 14.09 9.19
CA PRO A 22 0.70 14.62 10.01
C PRO A 22 0.47 16.10 10.36
N THR A 23 0.92 16.50 11.53
CA THR A 23 1.13 17.91 11.89
C THR A 23 2.40 18.43 11.21
N GLN A 24 2.60 19.76 11.17
CA GLN A 24 3.85 20.33 10.63
C GLN A 24 5.09 19.85 11.40
N HIS A 25 4.98 19.69 12.71
CA HIS A 25 6.06 19.12 13.53
C HIS A 25 6.37 17.66 13.14
N GLN A 26 5.35 16.84 12.89
CA GLN A 26 5.54 15.46 12.43
C GLN A 26 6.13 15.39 11.03
N ILE A 27 5.82 16.37 10.15
CA ILE A 27 6.50 16.49 8.84
C ILE A 27 7.99 16.73 9.04
N GLN A 28 8.41 17.62 9.94
CA GLN A 28 9.82 17.85 10.24
C GLN A 28 10.52 16.57 10.72
N GLN A 29 9.88 15.79 11.61
CA GLN A 29 10.40 14.50 12.05
C GLN A 29 10.55 13.49 10.88
N LEU A 30 9.60 13.46 9.95
CA LEU A 30 9.66 12.62 8.75
C LEU A 30 10.78 13.06 7.80
N GLU A 31 10.99 14.36 7.66
CA GLU A 31 12.08 14.92 6.82
C GLU A 31 13.45 14.64 7.44
N GLU A 32 13.61 14.80 8.73
CA GLU A 32 14.82 14.43 9.47
C GLU A 32 15.13 12.93 9.36
N TRP A 33 14.09 12.09 9.34
CA TRP A 33 14.22 10.67 9.06
C TRP A 33 14.61 10.39 7.60
N GLY A 34 14.43 11.35 6.70
CA GLY A 34 14.79 11.29 5.29
C GLY A 34 13.67 10.75 4.39
N VAL A 35 12.40 11.05 4.69
CA VAL A 35 11.28 10.70 3.81
C VAL A 35 11.48 11.29 2.41
N ASN A 36 11.27 10.47 1.38
CA ASN A 36 11.38 10.90 -0.01
C ASN A 36 10.01 11.19 -0.62
N ILE A 37 9.00 10.38 -0.24
CA ILE A 37 7.65 10.44 -0.81
C ILE A 37 6.63 10.42 0.32
N ILE A 38 5.67 11.34 0.26
CA ILE A 38 4.49 11.36 1.12
C ILE A 38 3.26 11.09 0.26
N VAL A 39 2.49 10.07 0.58
CA VAL A 39 1.25 9.73 -0.11
C VAL A 39 0.06 10.21 0.70
N ASN A 40 -0.63 11.23 0.20
CA ASN A 40 -1.81 11.80 0.84
C ASN A 40 -3.10 11.21 0.24
N LEU A 41 -3.83 10.43 1.03
CA LEU A 41 -5.07 9.77 0.61
C LEU A 41 -6.35 10.55 1.02
N THR A 42 -6.21 11.76 1.57
CA THR A 42 -7.37 12.59 1.91
C THR A 42 -7.86 13.40 0.73
N LYS A 43 -9.13 13.80 0.76
CA LYS A 43 -9.63 14.83 -0.15
C LYS A 43 -9.16 16.21 0.31
N ASN A 44 -8.97 17.14 -0.63
CA ASN A 44 -8.49 18.50 -0.33
C ASN A 44 -9.44 19.30 0.57
N ASP A 45 -10.74 18.99 0.51
CA ASP A 45 -11.81 19.63 1.27
C ASP A 45 -12.19 18.89 2.56
N GLU A 46 -11.41 17.89 2.95
CA GLU A 46 -11.74 17.06 4.11
C GLU A 46 -11.66 17.88 5.41
N LYS A 47 -12.76 17.93 6.15
CA LYS A 47 -12.88 18.74 7.38
C LYS A 47 -11.82 18.37 8.42
N LYS A 48 -11.33 19.38 9.15
CA LYS A 48 -10.39 19.22 10.29
C LYS A 48 -8.99 18.72 9.90
N ILE A 49 -8.55 18.91 8.69
CA ILE A 49 -7.15 18.79 8.30
C ILE A 49 -6.56 20.18 8.06
N ARG A 50 -5.30 20.37 8.40
CA ARG A 50 -4.55 21.59 8.12
C ARG A 50 -3.45 21.24 7.14
N PRO A 51 -3.34 21.94 6.00
CA PRO A 51 -2.24 21.70 5.07
C PRO A 51 -0.88 21.78 5.77
N TYR A 52 0.04 20.94 5.35
CA TYR A 52 1.43 20.98 5.78
C TYR A 52 2.33 21.38 4.59
N LEU A 53 3.49 21.92 4.91
CA LEU A 53 4.56 22.21 3.95
C LEU A 53 5.66 21.15 4.09
N THR A 54 6.18 20.68 2.98
CA THR A 54 7.25 19.66 2.95
C THR A 54 8.13 19.82 1.72
N GLY A 55 9.42 19.51 1.86
CA GLY A 55 10.35 19.35 0.74
C GLY A 55 10.29 17.97 0.07
N ALA A 56 9.61 16.99 0.68
CA ALA A 56 9.42 15.67 0.08
C ALA A 56 8.42 15.72 -1.10
N LYS A 57 8.54 14.76 -2.04
CA LYS A 57 7.56 14.59 -3.12
C LYS A 57 6.21 14.17 -2.53
N VAL A 58 5.16 14.95 -2.78
CA VAL A 58 3.80 14.61 -2.38
C VAL A 58 3.04 13.99 -3.54
N ILE A 59 2.49 12.79 -3.32
CA ILE A 59 1.53 12.14 -4.23
C ILE A 59 0.15 12.29 -3.62
N GLN A 60 -0.70 13.07 -4.27
CA GLN A 60 -2.11 13.21 -3.89
C GLN A 60 -2.92 12.13 -4.59
N PHE A 61 -3.53 11.23 -3.82
CA PHE A 61 -4.46 10.21 -4.33
C PHE A 61 -5.73 10.18 -3.45
N SER A 62 -6.74 10.90 -3.87
CA SER A 62 -7.93 11.14 -3.04
C SER A 62 -8.84 9.92 -2.97
N ILE A 63 -9.07 9.40 -1.77
CA ILE A 63 -10.07 8.36 -1.49
C ILE A 63 -11.08 8.94 -0.51
N PRO A 64 -12.42 8.86 -0.77
CA PRO A 64 -13.42 9.32 0.17
C PRO A 64 -13.30 8.59 1.53
N ASP A 65 -13.63 9.28 2.64
CA ASP A 65 -13.47 8.67 3.98
C ASP A 65 -14.28 7.39 4.11
N ARG A 66 -13.63 6.34 4.62
CA ARG A 66 -14.16 4.97 4.79
C ARG A 66 -14.51 4.24 3.49
N LYS A 67 -14.25 4.84 2.32
CA LYS A 67 -14.52 4.27 1.01
C LYS A 67 -13.29 3.61 0.39
N VAL A 68 -13.47 3.14 -0.82
CA VAL A 68 -12.45 2.58 -1.70
C VAL A 68 -12.11 3.57 -2.82
N PRO A 69 -11.00 3.39 -3.55
CA PRO A 69 -10.70 4.17 -4.75
C PRO A 69 -11.82 4.11 -5.78
N GLU A 70 -12.09 5.23 -6.42
CA GLU A 70 -13.07 5.32 -7.50
C GLU A 70 -12.50 4.74 -8.81
N ASP A 71 -11.22 5.00 -9.08
CA ASP A 71 -10.51 4.43 -10.23
C ASP A 71 -9.56 3.32 -9.78
N VAL A 72 -9.92 2.09 -10.17
CA VAL A 72 -9.15 0.87 -9.87
C VAL A 72 -7.81 0.87 -10.59
N ARG A 73 -7.75 1.38 -11.83
CA ARG A 73 -6.54 1.38 -12.67
C ARG A 73 -5.50 2.34 -12.11
N GLU A 74 -5.91 3.57 -11.78
CA GLU A 74 -5.03 4.55 -11.14
C GLU A 74 -4.53 4.04 -9.79
N PHE A 75 -5.37 3.37 -9.01
CA PHE A 75 -4.95 2.77 -7.75
C PHE A 75 -3.90 1.67 -7.96
N CYS A 76 -4.11 0.78 -8.92
CA CYS A 76 -3.14 -0.26 -9.25
C CYS A 76 -1.80 0.34 -9.75
N ALA A 77 -1.87 1.37 -10.60
CA ALA A 77 -0.68 2.10 -11.05
C ALA A 77 0.08 2.73 -9.87
N LEU A 78 -0.64 3.30 -8.89
CA LEU A 78 -0.05 3.83 -7.66
C LEU A 78 0.66 2.73 -6.87
N VAL A 79 0.04 1.55 -6.67
CA VAL A 79 0.65 0.42 -5.96
C VAL A 79 1.93 -0.04 -6.64
N ILE A 80 1.92 -0.18 -7.97
CA ILE A 80 3.10 -0.56 -8.75
C ILE A 80 4.21 0.48 -8.61
N HIS A 81 3.88 1.77 -8.80
CA HIS A 81 4.83 2.87 -8.66
C HIS A 81 5.47 2.87 -7.27
N LEU A 82 4.68 2.83 -6.20
CA LEU A 82 5.20 2.83 -4.84
C LEU A 82 6.05 1.59 -4.54
N THR A 83 5.66 0.43 -5.04
CA THR A 83 6.46 -0.81 -4.86
C THR A 83 7.82 -0.69 -5.55
N ARG A 84 7.88 -0.10 -6.74
CA ARG A 84 9.15 0.19 -7.44
C ARG A 84 10.01 1.17 -6.63
N GLU A 85 9.43 2.24 -6.12
CA GLU A 85 10.14 3.20 -5.28
C GLU A 85 10.66 2.56 -3.98
N ILE A 86 9.89 1.64 -3.38
CA ILE A 86 10.33 0.86 -2.20
C ILE A 86 11.54 0.00 -2.56
N ARG A 87 11.53 -0.72 -3.68
CA ARG A 87 12.65 -1.53 -4.14
C ARG A 87 13.90 -0.69 -4.43
N ASN A 88 13.71 0.55 -4.87
CA ASN A 88 14.78 1.53 -5.08
C ASN A 88 15.28 2.18 -3.77
N GLY A 89 14.88 1.68 -2.61
CA GLY A 89 15.34 2.18 -1.31
C GLY A 89 14.70 3.49 -0.85
N LYS A 90 13.67 4.00 -1.52
CA LYS A 90 13.00 5.24 -1.13
C LYS A 90 12.21 5.08 0.16
N LYS A 91 12.33 6.06 1.05
CA LYS A 91 11.54 6.15 2.28
C LYS A 91 10.19 6.80 2.00
N ILE A 92 9.11 6.10 2.36
CA ILE A 92 7.74 6.49 2.03
C ILE A 92 6.89 6.64 3.29
N TYR A 93 6.10 7.69 3.34
CA TYR A 93 5.03 7.87 4.34
C TYR A 93 3.67 7.89 3.68
N VAL A 94 2.81 6.93 4.04
CA VAL A 94 1.42 6.85 3.55
C VAL A 94 0.47 7.32 4.64
N HIS A 95 -0.39 8.30 4.35
CA HIS A 95 -1.36 8.74 5.33
C HIS A 95 -2.76 8.98 4.75
N CYS A 96 -3.74 8.90 5.63
CA CYS A 96 -5.07 9.46 5.46
C CYS A 96 -5.39 10.32 6.69
N LYS A 97 -6.65 10.56 7.04
CA LYS A 97 -6.98 11.37 8.21
C LYS A 97 -6.58 10.70 9.53
N GLY A 98 -7.08 9.48 9.78
CA GLY A 98 -6.80 8.73 11.02
C GLY A 98 -5.76 7.63 10.87
N GLY A 99 -5.33 7.32 9.64
CA GLY A 99 -4.38 6.24 9.38
C GLY A 99 -4.92 4.82 9.54
N HIS A 100 -6.25 4.62 9.67
CA HIS A 100 -6.84 3.31 9.98
C HIS A 100 -7.38 2.58 8.75
N GLY A 101 -8.10 3.29 7.86
CA GLY A 101 -8.81 2.69 6.72
C GLY A 101 -8.04 2.80 5.42
N ARG A 102 -8.09 3.98 4.80
CA ARG A 102 -7.51 4.27 3.48
C ARG A 102 -6.01 3.99 3.41
N ALA A 103 -5.25 4.43 4.43
CA ALA A 103 -3.81 4.13 4.50
C ALA A 103 -3.55 2.63 4.61
N GLY A 104 -4.31 1.92 5.45
CA GLY A 104 -4.21 0.47 5.56
C GLY A 104 -4.63 -0.28 4.30
N LEU A 105 -5.61 0.25 3.54
CA LEU A 105 -6.02 -0.33 2.26
C LEU A 105 -4.85 -0.29 1.26
N LEU A 106 -4.19 0.86 1.11
CA LEU A 106 -3.04 1.00 0.22
C LEU A 106 -1.86 0.13 0.70
N VAL A 107 -1.57 0.12 2.00
CA VAL A 107 -0.50 -0.71 2.57
C VAL A 107 -0.76 -2.20 2.34
N ALA A 108 -1.99 -2.67 2.55
CA ALA A 108 -2.34 -4.08 2.31
C ALA A 108 -2.14 -4.45 0.83
N ALA A 109 -2.52 -3.58 -0.12
CA ALA A 109 -2.29 -3.81 -1.54
C ALA A 109 -0.79 -3.81 -1.90
N ILE A 110 0.00 -2.89 -1.34
CA ILE A 110 1.47 -2.87 -1.51
C ILE A 110 2.08 -4.17 -0.98
N LEU A 111 1.70 -4.64 0.21
CA LEU A 111 2.23 -5.87 0.78
C LEU A 111 1.90 -7.11 -0.07
N CYS A 112 0.66 -7.19 -0.60
CA CYS A 112 0.31 -8.26 -1.54
C CYS A 112 1.23 -8.27 -2.75
N TYR A 113 1.43 -7.09 -3.37
CA TYR A 113 2.21 -6.95 -4.59
C TYR A 113 3.72 -7.11 -4.35
N LEU A 114 4.25 -6.50 -3.29
CA LEU A 114 5.67 -6.51 -2.94
C LEU A 114 6.17 -7.90 -2.52
N HIS A 115 5.40 -8.58 -1.65
CA HIS A 115 5.81 -9.85 -1.04
C HIS A 115 5.11 -11.07 -1.63
N LYS A 116 4.26 -10.90 -2.66
CA LYS A 116 3.51 -11.99 -3.29
C LYS A 116 2.66 -12.81 -2.28
N ILE A 117 2.15 -12.13 -1.24
CA ILE A 117 1.32 -12.74 -0.20
C ILE A 117 -0.17 -12.60 -0.50
N THR A 118 -0.98 -13.43 0.14
CA THR A 118 -2.44 -13.38 -0.01
C THR A 118 -3.04 -12.12 0.63
N PRO A 119 -4.20 -11.63 0.16
CA PRO A 119 -4.93 -10.55 0.83
C PRO A 119 -5.21 -10.84 2.31
N LYS A 120 -5.52 -12.10 2.65
CA LYS A 120 -5.72 -12.52 4.05
C LYS A 120 -4.48 -12.25 4.90
N GLU A 121 -3.33 -12.67 4.42
CA GLU A 121 -2.05 -12.47 5.11
C GLU A 121 -1.68 -10.99 5.18
N SER A 122 -1.87 -10.23 4.11
CA SER A 122 -1.60 -8.80 4.11
C SER A 122 -2.44 -8.04 5.12
N PHE A 123 -3.72 -8.43 5.34
CA PHE A 123 -4.57 -7.82 6.38
C PHE A 123 -4.07 -8.12 7.78
N ILE A 124 -3.60 -9.35 8.03
CA ILE A 124 -3.00 -9.72 9.32
C ILE A 124 -1.80 -8.82 9.58
N ARG A 125 -0.83 -8.80 8.66
CA ARG A 125 0.39 -7.96 8.79
C ARG A 125 0.07 -6.47 8.93
N THR A 126 -0.85 -5.94 8.11
CA THR A 126 -1.25 -4.53 8.20
C THR A 126 -1.88 -4.20 9.56
N SER A 127 -2.69 -5.12 10.11
CA SER A 127 -3.30 -4.94 11.43
C SER A 127 -2.26 -5.02 12.56
N GLU A 128 -1.31 -5.94 12.48
CA GLU A 128 -0.19 -6.07 13.41
C GLU A 128 0.67 -4.79 13.40
N TYR A 129 1.08 -4.31 12.23
CA TYR A 129 1.82 -3.04 12.10
C TYR A 129 1.01 -1.87 12.66
N HIS A 130 -0.27 -1.77 12.31
CA HIS A 130 -1.15 -0.75 12.83
C HIS A 130 -1.19 -0.75 14.37
N ALA A 131 -1.24 -1.92 15.00
CA ALA A 131 -1.29 -2.07 16.45
C ALA A 131 0.00 -1.62 17.17
N THR A 132 1.14 -1.52 16.45
CA THR A 132 2.42 -1.04 17.04
C THR A 132 2.47 0.47 17.24
N ARG A 133 1.51 1.25 16.72
CA ARG A 133 1.50 2.71 16.90
C ARG A 133 1.38 3.08 18.37
N PRO A 134 2.16 4.04 18.86
CA PRO A 134 1.98 4.58 20.21
C PRO A 134 0.60 5.23 20.41
N VAL A 135 0.13 5.98 19.41
CA VAL A 135 -1.14 6.71 19.46
C VAL A 135 -2.02 6.36 18.26
N HIS A 136 -3.22 5.85 18.52
CA HIS A 136 -4.23 5.55 17.50
C HIS A 136 -5.31 6.64 17.41
N SER A 137 -5.47 7.45 18.44
CA SER A 137 -6.43 8.54 18.48
C SER A 137 -6.01 9.56 19.51
N THR A 138 -6.16 10.84 19.19
CA THR A 138 -6.02 11.96 20.15
C THR A 138 -7.11 11.94 21.23
N LYS A 139 -8.17 11.13 21.06
CA LYS A 139 -9.21 10.93 22.05
C LYS A 139 -8.93 9.66 22.87
N PRO A 140 -8.58 9.73 24.16
CA PRO A 140 -8.17 8.56 24.95
C PRO A 140 -9.15 7.39 24.91
N ARG A 141 -10.46 7.66 25.04
CA ARG A 141 -11.51 6.64 24.99
C ARG A 141 -11.62 5.89 23.65
N LYS A 142 -11.06 6.47 22.56
CA LYS A 142 -11.06 5.85 21.21
C LYS A 142 -9.74 5.19 20.86
N ASN A 143 -8.70 5.41 21.66
CA ASN A 143 -7.38 4.90 21.34
C ASN A 143 -7.37 3.36 21.30
N GLU A 144 -7.85 2.70 22.35
CA GLU A 144 -7.93 1.26 22.43
C GLU A 144 -8.90 0.67 21.37
N PHE A 145 -10.04 1.32 21.14
CA PHE A 145 -10.98 0.91 20.10
C PHE A 145 -10.30 0.85 18.72
N TRP A 146 -9.55 1.89 18.34
CA TRP A 146 -8.88 1.90 17.04
C TRP A 146 -7.70 0.95 16.96
N LYS A 147 -7.00 0.72 18.07
CA LYS A 147 -5.94 -0.26 18.16
C LYS A 147 -6.45 -1.67 17.86
N THR A 148 -7.55 -2.06 18.48
CA THR A 148 -8.11 -3.42 18.37
C THR A 148 -8.89 -3.66 17.08
N LYS A 149 -9.49 -2.61 16.49
CA LYS A 149 -10.28 -2.73 15.25
C LYS A 149 -9.45 -3.18 14.05
N GLY A 150 -8.15 -2.93 14.05
CA GLY A 150 -7.24 -3.28 12.98
C GLY A 150 -7.36 -2.40 11.72
N SER A 151 -6.59 -2.78 10.70
CA SER A 151 -6.45 -2.04 9.43
C SER A 151 -6.30 -3.04 8.28
N PRO A 152 -6.92 -2.85 7.10
CA PRO A 152 -7.92 -1.82 6.73
C PRO A 152 -9.19 -1.86 7.57
N GLN A 153 -9.82 -0.68 7.78
CA GLN A 153 -10.89 -0.51 8.76
C GLN A 153 -12.22 -1.12 8.37
N THR A 154 -12.64 -1.02 7.09
CA THR A 154 -13.97 -1.42 6.64
C THR A 154 -13.93 -2.74 5.86
N GLN A 155 -15.06 -3.45 5.85
CA GLN A 155 -15.22 -4.66 5.05
C GLN A 155 -15.10 -4.34 3.54
N GLU A 156 -15.70 -3.23 3.09
CA GLU A 156 -15.62 -2.74 1.72
C GLU A 156 -14.15 -2.56 1.26
N GLN A 157 -13.29 -1.97 2.12
CA GLN A 157 -11.87 -1.81 1.83
C GLN A 157 -11.13 -3.16 1.71
N ARG A 158 -11.47 -4.12 2.56
CA ARG A 158 -10.88 -5.47 2.51
C ARG A 158 -11.35 -6.24 1.28
N GLU A 159 -12.63 -6.12 0.91
CA GLU A 159 -13.18 -6.73 -0.30
C GLU A 159 -12.57 -6.14 -1.57
N PHE A 160 -12.37 -4.83 -1.60
CA PHE A 160 -11.67 -4.17 -2.69
C PHE A 160 -10.26 -4.75 -2.88
N VAL A 161 -9.43 -4.85 -1.83
CA VAL A 161 -8.10 -5.47 -1.95
C VAL A 161 -8.21 -6.93 -2.40
N ARG A 162 -9.17 -7.71 -1.87
CA ARG A 162 -9.38 -9.10 -2.32
C ARG A 162 -9.69 -9.16 -3.82
N SER A 163 -10.52 -8.27 -4.34
CA SER A 163 -10.90 -8.26 -5.76
C SER A 163 -9.72 -7.97 -6.68
N LEU A 164 -8.75 -7.16 -6.23
CA LEU A 164 -7.54 -6.87 -7.01
C LEU A 164 -6.64 -8.10 -7.18
N PHE A 165 -6.64 -9.01 -6.20
CA PHE A 165 -5.73 -10.15 -6.14
C PHE A 165 -6.48 -11.50 -6.19
N GLN A 166 -7.70 -11.52 -6.75
CA GLN A 166 -8.41 -12.78 -6.98
C GLN A 166 -7.79 -13.53 -8.16
N PRO A 167 -7.56 -14.85 -8.05
CA PRO A 167 -7.11 -15.65 -9.19
C PRO A 167 -8.21 -15.67 -10.25
N TYR A 168 -7.82 -15.43 -11.48
CA TYR A 168 -8.70 -15.62 -12.63
C TYR A 168 -9.17 -17.09 -12.66
N LYS A 169 -10.47 -17.34 -12.88
CA LYS A 169 -10.97 -18.69 -13.08
C LYS A 169 -10.45 -19.22 -14.41
N ILE A 170 -9.39 -20.02 -14.40
CA ILE A 170 -8.92 -20.75 -15.60
C ILE A 170 -9.62 -22.10 -15.68
N SER A 171 -9.88 -22.56 -16.92
CA SER A 171 -10.38 -23.90 -17.20
C SER A 171 -9.49 -24.99 -16.59
N LYS A 172 -10.08 -26.14 -16.27
CA LYS A 172 -9.47 -27.25 -15.52
C LYS A 172 -8.22 -27.88 -16.15
N ASP A 173 -7.82 -27.46 -17.34
CA ASP A 173 -6.84 -28.18 -18.19
C ASP A 173 -5.43 -27.56 -18.25
N SER A 174 -5.04 -26.71 -17.30
CA SER A 174 -3.70 -26.10 -17.28
C SER A 174 -2.68 -26.94 -16.51
N PRO A 175 -1.47 -27.20 -17.05
CA PRO A 175 -0.49 -28.15 -16.49
C PRO A 175 0.38 -27.63 -15.31
N PHE A 176 0.12 -26.42 -14.80
CA PHE A 176 0.94 -25.83 -13.71
C PHE A 176 0.47 -26.23 -12.32
N THR A 177 1.38 -26.29 -11.34
CA THR A 177 1.05 -26.55 -9.93
C THR A 177 0.14 -25.46 -9.35
N GLU A 178 -0.75 -25.80 -8.42
CA GLU A 178 -1.77 -24.85 -7.90
C GLU A 178 -1.18 -23.58 -7.29
N ARG A 179 -0.01 -23.65 -6.66
CA ARG A 179 0.66 -22.49 -6.06
C ARG A 179 1.23 -21.53 -7.10
N GLY A 180 1.92 -22.05 -8.10
CA GLY A 180 2.43 -21.27 -9.24
C GLY A 180 1.30 -20.66 -10.06
N LYS A 181 0.19 -21.38 -10.22
CA LYS A 181 -1.04 -20.91 -10.87
C LYS A 181 -1.66 -19.73 -10.14
N TRP A 182 -1.70 -19.77 -8.81
CA TRP A 182 -2.27 -18.68 -8.01
C TRP A 182 -1.43 -17.40 -8.13
N LEU A 183 -0.11 -17.51 -7.99
CA LEU A 183 0.80 -16.36 -8.07
C LEU A 183 0.80 -15.69 -9.43
N SER A 184 0.93 -16.46 -10.52
CA SER A 184 0.90 -15.94 -11.89
C SER A 184 -0.42 -15.23 -12.20
N ARG A 185 -1.56 -15.86 -11.88
CA ARG A 185 -2.90 -15.33 -12.15
C ARG A 185 -3.23 -14.06 -11.37
N THR A 186 -2.82 -14.00 -10.12
CA THR A 186 -3.03 -12.83 -9.28
C THR A 186 -2.25 -11.64 -9.82
N TYR A 187 -1.04 -11.90 -10.32
CA TYR A 187 -0.18 -10.89 -10.91
C TYR A 187 -0.74 -10.41 -12.26
N ASP A 188 -1.13 -11.33 -13.15
CA ASP A 188 -1.72 -11.01 -14.45
C ASP A 188 -3.05 -10.26 -14.28
N SER A 189 -3.91 -10.67 -13.35
CA SER A 189 -5.14 -9.96 -13.02
C SER A 189 -4.88 -8.55 -12.51
N PHE A 190 -3.85 -8.36 -11.68
CA PHE A 190 -3.48 -7.05 -11.19
C PHE A 190 -2.94 -6.16 -12.33
N LEU A 191 -2.10 -6.69 -13.22
CA LEU A 191 -1.60 -5.98 -14.39
C LEU A 191 -2.70 -5.68 -15.41
N MET A 192 -3.61 -6.60 -15.65
CA MET A 192 -4.79 -6.41 -16.52
C MET A 192 -5.68 -5.26 -16.02
N ASN A 193 -5.85 -5.13 -14.70
CA ASN A 193 -6.60 -4.02 -14.10
C ASN A 193 -5.90 -2.66 -14.25
N THR A 194 -4.60 -2.62 -14.55
CA THR A 194 -3.89 -1.34 -14.73
C THR A 194 -4.12 -0.72 -16.10
N ASN A 195 -4.60 -1.49 -17.09
CA ASN A 195 -4.60 -1.09 -18.50
C ASN A 195 -3.28 -0.42 -18.96
N LEU A 196 -2.20 -0.70 -18.24
CA LEU A 196 -0.89 -0.55 -18.78
C LEU A 196 -0.83 -1.65 -19.86
N GLY A 197 -1.34 -1.33 -21.04
CA GLY A 197 -0.98 -2.04 -22.26
C GLY A 197 0.53 -2.25 -22.25
N PRO A 198 1.10 -3.10 -23.11
CA PRO A 198 2.53 -3.28 -23.13
C PRO A 198 3.12 -1.89 -23.03
N ILE A 199 3.88 -1.64 -21.93
CA ILE A 199 4.61 -0.39 -21.80
C ILE A 199 5.53 -0.46 -23.01
N GLU A 200 5.17 0.24 -24.07
CA GLU A 200 6.07 0.51 -25.16
C GLU A 200 7.17 1.40 -24.59
N GLY A 201 8.10 0.76 -23.92
CA GLY A 201 9.42 1.31 -23.68
C GLY A 201 10.11 1.40 -25.03
N PRO A 202 11.11 2.28 -25.18
CA PRO A 202 11.81 2.46 -26.43
C PRO A 202 12.46 1.18 -26.96
N ASN A 203 12.53 0.09 -26.20
CA ASN A 203 13.00 -1.22 -26.63
C ASN A 203 12.23 -2.32 -25.91
N GLY A 204 11.48 -3.15 -26.65
CA GLY A 204 10.72 -4.29 -26.11
C GLY A 204 11.56 -5.35 -25.36
N GLU A 205 12.87 -5.26 -25.41
CA GLU A 205 13.84 -6.13 -24.73
C GLU A 205 13.86 -5.94 -23.21
N GLU A 206 13.68 -4.71 -22.70
CA GLU A 206 13.67 -4.44 -21.25
C GLU A 206 12.47 -5.08 -20.51
N LEU A 207 11.39 -5.36 -21.21
CA LEU A 207 10.20 -6.01 -20.62
C LEU A 207 10.36 -7.52 -20.51
N GLU A 208 11.07 -8.16 -21.44
CA GLU A 208 11.39 -9.59 -21.37
C GLU A 208 12.43 -9.84 -20.27
N GLU A 209 13.46 -9.02 -20.17
CA GLU A 209 14.48 -9.10 -19.13
C GLU A 209 13.87 -8.89 -17.73
N TYR A 210 12.93 -7.95 -17.57
CA TYR A 210 12.19 -7.73 -16.34
C TYR A 210 11.24 -8.88 -16.01
N ARG A 211 10.58 -9.46 -17.00
CA ARG A 211 9.72 -10.64 -16.87
C ARG A 211 10.54 -11.86 -16.44
N ASP A 212 11.70 -12.05 -17.04
CA ASP A 212 12.60 -13.17 -16.75
C ASP A 212 13.28 -13.02 -15.38
N SER A 213 13.67 -11.83 -14.97
CA SER A 213 14.16 -11.55 -13.61
C SER A 213 13.08 -11.82 -12.54
N LEU A 214 11.81 -11.57 -12.85
CA LEU A 214 10.69 -11.89 -11.96
C LEU A 214 10.42 -13.40 -11.87
N ILE A 215 10.71 -14.15 -12.94
CA ILE A 215 10.57 -15.61 -12.99
C ILE A 215 11.74 -16.26 -12.23
N GLU A 216 12.96 -15.75 -12.38
CA GLU A 216 14.14 -16.24 -11.66
C GLU A 216 14.02 -16.03 -10.15
N ASP A 217 13.53 -14.87 -9.68
CA ASP A 217 13.23 -14.62 -8.26
C ASP A 217 12.11 -15.52 -7.69
N MET A 218 11.30 -16.13 -8.57
CA MET A 218 10.21 -17.04 -8.17
C MET A 218 10.66 -18.50 -8.02
N VAL A 219 11.82 -18.89 -8.56
CA VAL A 219 12.31 -20.28 -8.56
C VAL A 219 13.16 -20.61 -7.30
N PHE A 220 13.58 -19.59 -6.53
CA PHE A 220 14.50 -19.76 -5.39
C PHE A 220 13.87 -19.59 -3.99
N PHE A 221 12.53 -19.75 -3.84
CA PHE A 221 11.92 -19.85 -2.50
C PHE A 221 10.85 -20.94 -2.43
#